data_c4890605f88b09e370fcc0986c05b30e
#
_entry.id   c4890605f88b09e370fcc0986c05b30e
#
_cell.length_a   1.000
_cell.length_b   1.000
_cell.length_c   1.000
_cell.angle_alpha   90.00
_cell.angle_beta   90.00
_cell.angle_gamma   90.00
#
_symmetry.space_group_name_H-M   'P 1'
#
loop_
_entity.id
_entity.type
_entity.pdbx_description
1 polymer ?
#
loop_
_entity_poly.entity_id
_entity_poly.type
_entity_poly.pdbx_seq_one_letter_code
_entity_poly.pdbx_strand_id
1 'polypeptide(L)'
;MYIAPNTIARVLKNVRLDNSYSDTIYFASKEAQTSYFTSKTKYTFTNMTYQRKERRLVVKQVADNMFDCNYLMFQNSSYGNKWFYAFITNVEWLNNETAAIYFEIDDMQTWFFDFYLDSSFVEREHSATDAVGDNLIPDNLETGEYVSEDFVDSGIIKGYSYVVAATFDEKYESVSGGLYSGIYGGLHFNVFDTPNAVDEFLIGLPGEKTDGIVSIFMMPTAFIDENASTGAKSYDVDIDKKVSNVWKTFVPHNNKIYTYPYNFLYCTNLAGTGTSFPYEYFSSEKCTFLMAGDMSCNPEILLVPKNYKGVIANYNEKMTLSGFPQCSWTTDSFKAWLAQSAIPTLAGSTMSGVINYTGKTDVIQSSLTTSATGNWMGRADSMYSAGASLEYGMYGTVAGLVAQGYQKWILPPQAHGNSGNSAAVAMRIKNFAFMHMHIREEFARIIDSFWDKFGYPVRRVKIPSTHNRPHWNYVKTVGCDAHGSIPATAMRNIKTIHDNGITYWMNGDEIGNYLLDNRLKGSS
;
A
#
# COMPACT_ATOMS: atom_id res chain seq x y z
N MET A 1 27.87 -4.12 56.90
CA MET A 1 29.10 -4.46 56.16
C MET A 1 29.97 -3.22 56.13
N TYR A 2 31.22 -3.32 56.57
CA TYR A 2 32.19 -2.23 56.48
C TYR A 2 32.65 -2.10 55.02
N ILE A 3 32.53 -0.91 54.44
CA ILE A 3 33.04 -0.59 53.09
C ILE A 3 34.38 0.14 53.29
N ALA A 4 35.47 -0.51 52.87
CA ALA A 4 36.78 0.10 52.96
C ALA A 4 36.89 1.35 52.08
N PRO A 5 37.58 2.42 52.56
CA PRO A 5 37.76 3.66 51.79
C PRO A 5 38.85 3.50 50.71
N ASN A 6 38.65 2.57 49.79
CA ASN A 6 39.57 2.28 48.70
C ASN A 6 38.86 2.35 47.34
N THR A 7 37.79 3.13 47.26
CA THR A 7 37.09 3.38 46.03
C THR A 7 37.99 4.12 45.02
N ILE A 8 38.06 3.56 43.82
CA ILE A 8 38.63 4.24 42.64
C ILE A 8 37.48 4.83 41.89
N ALA A 9 37.47 6.13 41.67
CA ALA A 9 36.45 6.82 40.90
C ALA A 9 37.10 7.56 39.71
N ARG A 10 36.50 7.43 38.56
CA ARG A 10 36.89 8.12 37.33
C ARG A 10 35.74 9.00 36.85
N VAL A 11 36.03 10.28 36.67
CA VAL A 11 35.09 11.28 36.17
C VAL A 11 35.32 11.44 34.68
N LEU A 12 34.26 11.22 33.89
CA LEU A 12 34.30 11.11 32.44
C LEU A 12 33.61 12.32 31.78
N LYS A 13 34.05 12.63 30.57
CA LYS A 13 33.46 13.66 29.73
C LYS A 13 33.03 13.09 28.37
N ASN A 14 32.14 13.80 27.71
CA ASN A 14 31.69 13.44 26.35
C ASN A 14 31.10 12.01 26.24
N VAL A 15 30.45 11.51 27.28
CA VAL A 15 29.65 10.29 27.20
C VAL A 15 28.25 10.71 26.76
N ARG A 16 27.78 10.16 25.62
CA ARG A 16 26.49 10.54 25.02
C ARG A 16 25.30 9.75 25.58
N LEU A 17 25.41 9.27 26.79
CA LEU A 17 24.32 8.63 27.54
C LEU A 17 23.73 9.63 28.54
N ASP A 18 22.44 9.52 28.75
CA ASP A 18 21.70 10.28 29.75
C ASP A 18 20.68 9.39 30.50
N ASN A 19 20.08 9.95 31.54
CA ASN A 19 19.14 9.24 32.40
C ASN A 19 17.72 9.13 31.83
N SER A 20 17.48 9.56 30.57
CA SER A 20 16.24 9.27 29.85
C SER A 20 16.16 7.82 29.41
N TYR A 21 17.32 7.16 29.25
CA TYR A 21 17.49 5.81 28.74
C TYR A 21 16.88 5.57 27.36
N SER A 22 16.70 6.63 26.55
CA SER A 22 16.30 6.45 25.15
C SER A 22 17.34 5.67 24.36
N ASP A 23 18.61 5.78 24.79
CA ASP A 23 19.77 5.19 24.14
C ASP A 23 20.65 4.45 25.14
N THR A 24 21.28 3.39 24.69
CA THR A 24 22.32 2.69 25.45
C THR A 24 23.42 2.19 24.51
N ILE A 25 24.60 1.87 25.06
CA ILE A 25 25.71 1.31 24.28
C ILE A 25 25.76 -0.20 24.50
N TYR A 26 25.79 -0.96 23.40
CA TYR A 26 26.05 -2.38 23.43
C TYR A 26 27.54 -2.67 23.48
N PHE A 27 27.94 -3.56 24.38
CA PHE A 27 29.29 -4.06 24.47
C PHE A 27 29.34 -5.58 24.35
N ALA A 28 30.27 -6.08 23.56
CA ALA A 28 30.45 -7.53 23.39
C ALA A 28 31.11 -8.18 24.62
N SER A 29 31.85 -7.40 25.44
CA SER A 29 32.49 -7.90 26.65
C SER A 29 32.66 -6.80 27.73
N LYS A 30 32.86 -7.23 29.00
CA LYS A 30 33.14 -6.32 30.12
C LYS A 30 34.42 -5.50 29.90
N GLU A 31 35.40 -6.08 29.24
CA GLU A 31 36.68 -5.46 28.92
C GLU A 31 36.49 -4.34 27.91
N ALA A 32 35.71 -4.58 26.85
CA ALA A 32 35.37 -3.57 25.85
C ALA A 32 34.62 -2.40 26.48
N GLN A 33 33.64 -2.67 27.35
CA GLN A 33 32.91 -1.65 28.11
C GLN A 33 33.85 -0.80 28.97
N THR A 34 34.69 -1.46 29.79
CA THR A 34 35.66 -0.78 30.66
C THR A 34 36.64 0.05 29.84
N SER A 35 37.12 -0.45 28.72
CA SER A 35 38.04 0.25 27.83
C SER A 35 37.41 1.52 27.26
N TYR A 36 36.18 1.44 26.76
CA TYR A 36 35.46 2.59 26.21
C TYR A 36 35.32 3.71 27.27
N PHE A 37 34.73 3.39 28.43
CA PHE A 37 34.53 4.40 29.48
C PHE A 37 35.88 4.94 30.03
N THR A 38 36.89 4.09 30.15
CA THR A 38 38.23 4.52 30.58
C THR A 38 38.82 5.53 29.59
N SER A 39 38.61 5.39 28.29
CA SER A 39 39.12 6.33 27.28
C SER A 39 38.52 7.75 27.41
N LYS A 40 37.33 7.86 28.02
CA LYS A 40 36.63 9.13 28.26
C LYS A 40 37.01 9.79 29.61
N THR A 41 37.94 9.19 30.38
CA THR A 41 38.31 9.67 31.71
C THR A 41 39.00 11.04 31.63
N LYS A 42 38.52 12.00 32.37
CA LYS A 42 39.15 13.30 32.58
C LYS A 42 39.95 13.34 33.90
N TYR A 43 39.35 12.84 34.97
CA TYR A 43 39.98 12.78 36.30
C TYR A 43 39.88 11.37 36.91
N THR A 44 40.92 10.97 37.64
CA THR A 44 40.92 9.72 38.41
C THR A 44 41.21 10.04 39.87
N PHE A 45 40.36 9.56 40.77
CA PHE A 45 40.49 9.71 42.21
C PHE A 45 40.63 8.32 42.84
N THR A 46 41.55 8.18 43.76
CA THR A 46 41.82 6.92 44.47
C THR A 46 41.60 7.10 45.97
N ASN A 47 41.40 5.97 46.67
CA ASN A 47 41.18 5.96 48.12
C ASN A 47 40.00 6.82 48.58
N MET A 48 38.96 6.85 47.79
CA MET A 48 37.74 7.61 48.06
C MET A 48 36.79 6.82 48.95
N THR A 49 36.06 7.54 49.82
CA THR A 49 34.92 6.96 50.55
C THR A 49 33.67 7.09 49.69
N TYR A 50 33.01 5.97 49.47
CA TYR A 50 31.76 5.93 48.73
C TYR A 50 30.54 5.96 49.67
N GLN A 51 29.69 6.97 49.51
CA GLN A 51 28.43 7.07 50.26
C GLN A 51 27.24 6.67 49.41
N ARG A 52 26.84 5.40 49.52
CA ARG A 52 25.75 4.82 48.70
C ARG A 52 24.40 5.49 48.97
N LYS A 53 24.13 5.89 50.21
CA LYS A 53 22.84 6.47 50.57
C LYS A 53 22.62 7.85 49.93
N GLU A 54 23.64 8.68 49.93
CA GLU A 54 23.57 10.07 49.46
C GLU A 54 23.90 10.19 47.98
N ARG A 55 24.42 9.12 47.33
CA ARG A 55 24.88 9.13 45.94
C ARG A 55 25.77 10.35 45.63
N ARG A 56 26.67 10.63 46.53
CA ARG A 56 27.54 11.79 46.55
C ARG A 56 28.98 11.37 46.69
N LEU A 57 29.87 11.97 45.90
CA LEU A 57 31.31 11.79 46.00
C LEU A 57 31.98 13.14 46.18
N VAL A 58 32.72 13.32 47.25
CA VAL A 58 33.48 14.55 47.50
C VAL A 58 34.91 14.35 47.00
N VAL A 59 35.37 15.23 46.12
CA VAL A 59 36.65 15.11 45.42
C VAL A 59 37.48 16.37 45.60
N LYS A 60 38.82 16.21 45.65
CA LYS A 60 39.74 17.31 45.67
C LYS A 60 39.98 17.82 44.25
N GLN A 61 39.06 18.65 43.78
CA GLN A 61 39.09 19.32 42.46
C GLN A 61 38.16 20.53 42.48
N VAL A 62 38.53 21.57 41.74
CA VAL A 62 37.69 22.76 41.54
C VAL A 62 36.44 22.39 40.75
N ALA A 63 35.27 22.83 41.19
CA ALA A 63 34.00 22.52 40.56
C ALA A 63 33.96 22.96 39.08
N ASP A 64 34.45 24.16 38.75
CA ASP A 64 34.44 24.74 37.40
C ASP A 64 35.16 23.85 36.39
N ASN A 65 36.19 23.12 36.83
CA ASN A 65 36.94 22.20 35.98
C ASN A 65 36.18 20.90 35.66
N MET A 66 35.02 20.68 36.29
CA MET A 66 34.23 19.45 36.16
C MET A 66 32.85 19.65 35.48
N PHE A 67 32.48 20.89 35.12
CA PHE A 67 31.17 21.17 34.48
C PHE A 67 31.00 20.53 33.09
N ASP A 68 32.08 20.18 32.42
CA ASP A 68 32.07 19.44 31.17
C ASP A 68 32.02 17.91 31.36
N CYS A 69 32.00 17.44 32.61
CA CYS A 69 31.92 16.03 32.95
C CYS A 69 30.48 15.63 33.20
N ASN A 70 30.03 14.58 32.56
CA ASN A 70 28.65 14.16 32.61
C ASN A 70 28.47 12.69 33.07
N TYR A 71 29.55 11.95 33.24
CA TYR A 71 29.49 10.55 33.61
C TYR A 71 30.55 10.17 34.61
N LEU A 72 30.28 9.12 35.38
CA LEU A 72 31.17 8.63 36.47
C LEU A 72 31.25 7.11 36.37
N MET A 73 32.44 6.56 36.54
CA MET A 73 32.62 5.13 36.82
C MET A 73 33.44 4.95 38.12
N PHE A 74 33.05 3.98 38.94
CA PHE A 74 33.76 3.69 40.18
C PHE A 74 33.72 2.20 40.51
N GLN A 75 34.74 1.77 41.26
CA GLN A 75 34.87 0.42 41.79
C GLN A 75 35.40 0.43 43.22
N ASN A 76 35.07 -0.65 43.97
CA ASN A 76 35.56 -0.83 45.33
C ASN A 76 35.80 -2.32 45.59
N SER A 77 36.85 -2.68 46.33
CA SER A 77 37.18 -4.05 46.66
C SER A 77 36.07 -4.79 47.45
N SER A 78 35.29 -4.06 48.24
CA SER A 78 34.13 -4.62 48.97
C SER A 78 33.01 -5.09 48.06
N TYR A 79 33.04 -4.70 46.79
CA TYR A 79 32.11 -5.14 45.73
C TYR A 79 32.82 -5.98 44.66
N GLY A 80 33.90 -6.70 45.00
CA GLY A 80 34.65 -7.53 44.06
C GLY A 80 35.31 -6.80 42.92
N ASN A 81 35.62 -5.50 43.10
CA ASN A 81 36.16 -4.62 42.07
C ASN A 81 35.27 -4.51 40.80
N LYS A 82 33.96 -4.73 40.94
CA LYS A 82 33.02 -4.49 39.86
C LYS A 82 32.93 -2.99 39.57
N TRP A 83 32.98 -2.60 38.29
CA TRP A 83 32.72 -1.24 37.88
C TRP A 83 31.22 -0.92 37.97
N PHE A 84 30.91 0.21 38.62
CA PHE A 84 29.59 0.83 38.61
C PHE A 84 29.68 2.05 37.72
N TYR A 85 28.65 2.24 36.91
CA TYR A 85 28.51 3.36 35.99
C TYR A 85 27.39 4.25 36.45
N ALA A 86 27.54 5.58 36.31
CA ALA A 86 26.57 6.52 36.84
C ALA A 86 26.54 7.83 36.02
N PHE A 87 25.38 8.45 35.94
CA PHE A 87 25.21 9.78 35.40
C PHE A 87 25.56 10.81 36.47
N ILE A 88 26.33 11.84 36.13
CA ILE A 88 26.54 13.00 37.00
C ILE A 88 25.30 13.89 36.87
N THR A 89 24.61 14.10 37.99
CA THR A 89 23.39 14.90 38.04
C THR A 89 23.66 16.35 38.47
N ASN A 90 24.69 16.56 39.32
CA ASN A 90 25.10 17.88 39.76
C ASN A 90 26.56 17.87 40.21
N VAL A 91 27.24 19.00 40.03
CA VAL A 91 28.56 19.30 40.60
C VAL A 91 28.43 20.54 41.47
N GLU A 92 28.55 20.35 42.77
CA GLU A 92 28.43 21.42 43.77
C GLU A 92 29.80 21.93 44.17
N TRP A 93 30.01 23.23 44.16
CA TRP A 93 31.19 23.87 44.72
C TRP A 93 31.11 23.83 46.25
N LEU A 94 32.11 23.29 46.91
CA LEU A 94 32.23 23.30 48.37
C LEU A 94 33.23 24.35 48.84
N ASN A 95 34.36 24.43 48.18
CA ASN A 95 35.39 25.43 48.39
C ASN A 95 36.34 25.49 47.18
N ASN A 96 37.36 26.33 47.22
CA ASN A 96 38.28 26.56 46.10
C ASN A 96 39.11 25.33 45.66
N GLU A 97 39.11 24.25 46.44
CA GLU A 97 39.88 23.04 46.13
C GLU A 97 39.01 21.77 46.09
N THR A 98 37.72 21.87 46.47
CA THR A 98 36.89 20.68 46.71
C THR A 98 35.50 20.88 46.12
N ALA A 99 35.04 19.88 45.44
CA ALA A 99 33.68 19.80 44.90
C ALA A 99 32.97 18.50 45.32
N ALA A 100 31.66 18.54 45.33
CA ALA A 100 30.82 17.37 45.51
C ALA A 100 30.15 17.01 44.20
N ILE A 101 30.28 15.77 43.79
CA ILE A 101 29.65 15.20 42.60
C ILE A 101 28.44 14.37 43.06
N TYR A 102 27.24 14.77 42.62
CA TYR A 102 26.02 14.02 42.81
C TYR A 102 25.79 13.16 41.57
N PHE A 103 25.35 11.94 41.76
CA PHE A 103 25.22 10.99 40.66
C PHE A 103 24.06 10.02 40.84
N GLU A 104 23.58 9.50 39.76
CA GLU A 104 22.59 8.43 39.68
C GLU A 104 23.19 7.23 38.97
N ILE A 105 22.98 6.01 39.53
CA ILE A 105 23.52 4.79 38.94
C ILE A 105 22.82 4.53 37.57
N ASP A 106 23.60 4.33 36.54
CA ASP A 106 23.17 3.80 35.29
C ASP A 106 22.96 2.28 35.42
N ASP A 107 21.72 1.88 35.64
CA ASP A 107 21.38 0.48 35.83
C ASP A 107 21.61 -0.35 34.56
N MET A 108 21.42 0.23 33.37
CA MET A 108 21.66 -0.47 32.10
C MET A 108 23.13 -0.81 31.93
N GLN A 109 24.05 0.14 32.07
CA GLN A 109 25.47 -0.09 31.89
C GLN A 109 26.11 -0.86 33.06
N THR A 110 25.65 -0.61 34.29
CA THR A 110 26.17 -1.30 35.47
C THR A 110 25.86 -2.79 35.47
N TRP A 111 24.69 -3.18 35.01
CA TRP A 111 24.22 -4.57 35.05
C TRP A 111 24.13 -5.20 33.66
N PHE A 112 24.68 -4.59 32.63
CA PHE A 112 24.54 -4.98 31.21
C PHE A 112 24.81 -6.48 30.95
N PHE A 113 25.76 -7.08 31.67
CA PHE A 113 26.14 -8.48 31.51
C PHE A 113 25.55 -9.41 32.58
N ASP A 114 24.68 -8.94 33.43
CA ASP A 114 24.22 -9.70 34.61
C ASP A 114 22.69 -9.89 34.59
N PHE A 115 21.99 -9.51 33.52
CA PHE A 115 20.57 -9.76 33.29
C PHE A 115 20.33 -10.34 31.89
N TYR A 116 19.19 -11.01 31.73
CA TYR A 116 18.69 -11.58 30.48
C TYR A 116 17.22 -11.24 30.33
N LEU A 117 16.81 -10.93 29.09
CA LEU A 117 15.42 -10.68 28.75
C LEU A 117 14.71 -12.03 28.51
N ASP A 118 13.52 -12.16 29.05
CA ASP A 118 12.62 -13.29 28.84
C ASP A 118 11.54 -12.97 27.82
N SER A 119 10.71 -13.96 27.48
CA SER A 119 9.59 -13.77 26.54
C SER A 119 8.61 -12.73 27.06
N SER A 120 8.58 -11.61 26.38
CA SER A 120 7.76 -10.43 26.70
C SER A 120 6.88 -10.07 25.51
N PHE A 121 5.81 -9.32 25.73
CA PHE A 121 5.06 -8.76 24.61
C PHE A 121 5.87 -7.64 23.97
N VAL A 122 6.44 -7.93 22.79
CA VAL A 122 7.20 -6.96 22.01
C VAL A 122 6.23 -6.11 21.19
N GLU A 123 6.15 -4.83 21.50
CA GLU A 123 5.33 -3.87 20.77
C GLU A 123 5.98 -3.50 19.44
N ARG A 124 7.27 -3.10 19.49
CA ARG A 124 8.06 -2.68 18.34
C ARG A 124 9.52 -3.14 18.48
N GLU A 125 10.13 -3.48 17.37
CA GLU A 125 11.58 -3.72 17.31
C GLU A 125 12.10 -3.58 15.89
N HIS A 126 13.41 -3.52 15.74
CA HIS A 126 14.04 -3.71 14.44
C HIS A 126 14.04 -5.20 14.09
N SER A 127 13.39 -5.55 12.98
CA SER A 127 13.34 -6.93 12.49
C SER A 127 14.65 -7.33 11.81
N ALA A 128 15.03 -8.59 11.90
CA ALA A 128 16.20 -9.13 11.22
C ALA A 128 16.03 -9.14 9.68
N THR A 129 14.81 -9.32 9.21
CA THR A 129 14.46 -9.35 7.80
C THR A 129 13.68 -8.10 7.41
N ASP A 130 13.93 -7.60 6.22
CA ASP A 130 13.29 -6.40 5.68
C ASP A 130 13.00 -6.54 4.19
N ALA A 131 12.65 -7.75 3.73
CA ALA A 131 12.17 -7.90 2.36
C ALA A 131 10.78 -7.25 2.21
N VAL A 132 10.46 -6.81 1.01
CA VAL A 132 9.13 -6.25 0.73
C VAL A 132 8.07 -7.30 1.02
N GLY A 133 7.18 -7.01 1.96
CA GLY A 133 6.13 -7.95 2.39
C GLY A 133 6.39 -8.68 3.71
N ASP A 134 7.57 -8.54 4.34
CA ASP A 134 7.88 -9.22 5.60
C ASP A 134 7.18 -8.58 6.82
N ASN A 135 7.04 -7.26 6.83
CA ASN A 135 6.64 -6.48 8.00
C ASN A 135 5.30 -5.77 7.79
N LEU A 136 4.23 -6.55 7.55
CA LEU A 136 2.92 -6.05 7.13
C LEU A 136 2.00 -5.53 8.25
N ILE A 137 2.40 -5.63 9.53
CA ILE A 137 1.56 -5.12 10.63
C ILE A 137 1.37 -3.61 10.44
N PRO A 138 0.11 -3.11 10.38
CA PRO A 138 -0.15 -1.71 10.10
C PRO A 138 0.44 -0.76 11.15
N ASP A 139 1.03 0.32 10.66
CA ASP A 139 1.35 1.52 11.42
C ASP A 139 0.33 2.61 11.10
N ASN A 140 -0.19 3.28 12.11
CA ASN A 140 -1.12 4.39 11.90
C ASN A 140 -0.33 5.70 11.70
N LEU A 141 0.56 5.70 10.69
CA LEU A 141 1.34 6.88 10.32
C LEU A 141 0.59 7.69 9.27
N GLU A 142 0.71 8.99 9.33
CA GLU A 142 0.12 9.89 8.35
C GLU A 142 0.81 9.72 6.99
N THR A 143 0.03 9.36 5.98
CA THR A 143 0.54 9.12 4.62
C THR A 143 0.54 10.38 3.75
N GLY A 144 -0.20 11.40 4.17
CA GLY A 144 -0.41 12.60 3.36
C GLY A 144 -1.15 12.31 2.05
N GLU A 145 -0.79 13.04 1.01
CA GLU A 145 -1.40 12.90 -0.32
C GLU A 145 -0.69 11.82 -1.15
N TYR A 146 -1.48 11.10 -1.95
CA TYR A 146 -0.97 10.13 -2.92
C TYR A 146 -0.66 10.80 -4.26
N VAL A 147 0.36 10.27 -4.91
CA VAL A 147 0.76 10.63 -6.27
C VAL A 147 0.54 9.42 -7.18
N SER A 148 -0.04 9.66 -8.35
CA SER A 148 -0.07 8.67 -9.42
C SER A 148 1.15 8.86 -10.31
N GLU A 149 1.98 7.83 -10.44
CA GLU A 149 3.17 7.90 -11.29
C GLU A 149 2.81 7.78 -12.78
N ASP A 150 1.87 6.89 -13.09
CA ASP A 150 1.46 6.56 -14.45
C ASP A 150 -0.01 6.15 -14.51
N PHE A 151 -0.49 6.06 -15.74
CA PHE A 151 -1.81 5.55 -16.08
C PHE A 151 -1.63 4.47 -17.15
N VAL A 152 -1.95 3.23 -16.80
CA VAL A 152 -1.84 2.08 -17.70
C VAL A 152 -3.24 1.54 -17.95
N ASP A 153 -3.62 1.40 -19.21
CA ASP A 153 -4.84 0.68 -19.57
C ASP A 153 -4.55 -0.80 -19.87
N SER A 154 -5.58 -1.61 -19.95
CA SER A 154 -5.42 -3.03 -20.24
C SER A 154 -4.87 -3.33 -21.65
N GLY A 155 -4.94 -2.36 -22.57
CA GLY A 155 -4.59 -2.52 -23.98
C GLY A 155 -5.51 -3.47 -24.78
N ILE A 156 -6.54 -4.04 -24.14
CA ILE A 156 -7.41 -5.07 -24.73
C ILE A 156 -8.63 -4.42 -25.38
N ILE A 157 -9.27 -3.44 -24.72
CA ILE A 157 -10.47 -2.79 -25.23
C ILE A 157 -10.08 -1.71 -26.26
N LYS A 158 -10.13 -2.06 -27.54
CA LYS A 158 -9.76 -1.16 -28.64
C LYS A 158 -10.95 -0.70 -29.50
N GLY A 159 -12.05 -1.42 -29.47
CA GLY A 159 -13.25 -1.16 -30.26
C GLY A 159 -14.46 -1.82 -29.67
N TYR A 160 -15.62 -1.52 -30.24
CA TYR A 160 -16.92 -2.04 -29.84
C TYR A 160 -17.63 -2.58 -31.07
N SER A 161 -18.33 -3.71 -30.93
CA SER A 161 -19.22 -4.26 -31.93
C SER A 161 -20.66 -4.26 -31.44
N TYR A 162 -21.58 -4.33 -32.35
CA TYR A 162 -23.01 -4.43 -32.11
C TYR A 162 -23.38 -5.91 -32.10
N VAL A 163 -24.17 -6.30 -31.14
CA VAL A 163 -24.61 -7.70 -30.98
C VAL A 163 -26.13 -7.73 -30.97
N VAL A 164 -26.69 -8.55 -31.82
CA VAL A 164 -28.13 -8.85 -31.86
C VAL A 164 -28.32 -10.27 -31.30
N ALA A 165 -28.90 -10.35 -30.10
CA ALA A 165 -29.26 -11.60 -29.49
C ALA A 165 -30.64 -12.07 -29.99
N ALA A 166 -30.70 -13.22 -30.64
CA ALA A 166 -31.90 -13.76 -31.23
C ALA A 166 -32.07 -15.25 -30.89
N THR A 167 -33.29 -15.77 -31.01
CA THR A 167 -33.60 -17.18 -30.85
C THR A 167 -33.37 -18.00 -32.15
N PHE A 168 -32.77 -17.35 -33.14
CA PHE A 168 -32.42 -17.96 -34.42
C PHE A 168 -31.00 -17.54 -34.83
N ASP A 169 -30.36 -18.31 -35.68
CA ASP A 169 -29.04 -18.04 -36.22
C ASP A 169 -29.09 -17.08 -37.45
N GLU A 170 -27.91 -16.78 -38.01
CA GLU A 170 -27.76 -15.92 -39.21
C GLU A 170 -28.48 -16.42 -40.44
N LYS A 171 -28.82 -17.73 -40.48
CA LYS A 171 -29.59 -18.38 -41.55
C LYS A 171 -31.09 -18.43 -41.27
N TYR A 172 -31.51 -17.77 -40.20
CA TYR A 172 -32.88 -17.77 -39.67
C TYR A 172 -33.40 -19.15 -39.23
N GLU A 173 -32.48 -20.08 -38.94
CA GLU A 173 -32.82 -21.37 -38.36
C GLU A 173 -32.97 -21.23 -36.83
N SER A 174 -33.98 -21.89 -36.28
CA SER A 174 -34.23 -21.84 -34.84
C SER A 174 -33.09 -22.51 -34.08
N VAL A 175 -32.50 -21.79 -33.14
CA VAL A 175 -31.43 -22.30 -32.29
C VAL A 175 -32.04 -23.20 -31.22
N SER A 176 -31.66 -24.48 -31.22
CA SER A 176 -32.07 -25.41 -30.16
C SER A 176 -31.35 -25.07 -28.86
N GLY A 177 -32.10 -24.60 -27.87
CA GLY A 177 -31.56 -24.31 -26.54
C GLY A 177 -31.24 -25.59 -25.76
N GLY A 178 -30.03 -25.65 -25.24
CA GLY A 178 -29.63 -26.61 -24.19
C GLY A 178 -29.60 -25.96 -22.82
N LEU A 179 -29.82 -26.76 -21.79
CA LEU A 179 -29.55 -26.31 -20.40
C LEU A 179 -28.05 -26.32 -20.17
N TYR A 180 -27.43 -25.14 -20.06
CA TYR A 180 -26.05 -25.00 -19.67
C TYR A 180 -26.01 -24.60 -18.19
N SER A 181 -25.50 -25.48 -17.34
CA SER A 181 -25.49 -25.28 -15.88
C SER A 181 -26.85 -24.87 -15.27
N GLY A 182 -27.95 -25.38 -15.82
CA GLY A 182 -29.30 -25.06 -15.37
C GLY A 182 -29.92 -23.80 -16.00
N ILE A 183 -29.21 -23.11 -16.90
CA ILE A 183 -29.69 -21.92 -17.62
C ILE A 183 -29.99 -22.30 -19.05
N TYR A 184 -31.17 -21.90 -19.56
CA TYR A 184 -31.56 -22.10 -20.93
C TYR A 184 -30.74 -21.23 -21.88
N GLY A 185 -29.88 -21.82 -22.70
CA GLY A 185 -28.99 -21.15 -23.63
C GLY A 185 -29.51 -21.20 -25.09
N GLY A 186 -30.72 -20.74 -25.31
CA GLY A 186 -31.34 -20.74 -26.66
C GLY A 186 -31.16 -19.43 -27.41
N LEU A 187 -30.05 -18.72 -27.19
CA LEU A 187 -29.76 -17.47 -27.89
C LEU A 187 -28.57 -17.66 -28.84
N HIS A 188 -28.71 -17.10 -30.04
CA HIS A 188 -27.62 -16.86 -30.98
C HIS A 188 -27.25 -15.38 -30.95
N PHE A 189 -25.96 -15.09 -31.00
CA PHE A 189 -25.44 -13.71 -30.98
C PHE A 189 -24.90 -13.37 -32.38
N ASN A 190 -25.66 -12.57 -33.13
CA ASN A 190 -25.25 -12.05 -34.43
C ASN A 190 -24.40 -10.78 -34.18
N VAL A 191 -23.17 -10.79 -34.66
CA VAL A 191 -22.18 -9.72 -34.39
C VAL A 191 -21.97 -8.86 -35.62
N PHE A 192 -21.98 -7.56 -35.45
CA PHE A 192 -21.81 -6.57 -36.50
C PHE A 192 -20.82 -5.47 -36.11
N ASP A 193 -19.94 -5.11 -37.04
CA ASP A 193 -18.93 -4.08 -36.79
C ASP A 193 -19.47 -2.67 -37.03
N THR A 194 -20.56 -2.53 -37.76
CA THR A 194 -21.14 -1.24 -38.14
C THR A 194 -22.64 -1.20 -37.86
N PRO A 195 -23.18 -0.02 -37.51
CA PRO A 195 -24.64 0.12 -37.36
C PRO A 195 -25.41 -0.18 -38.63
N ASN A 196 -24.83 0.16 -39.80
CA ASN A 196 -25.51 -0.11 -41.11
C ASN A 196 -25.73 -1.63 -41.32
N ALA A 197 -24.76 -2.45 -40.88
CA ALA A 197 -24.93 -3.92 -40.97
C ALA A 197 -26.03 -4.43 -40.03
N VAL A 198 -26.21 -3.80 -38.87
CA VAL A 198 -27.36 -4.10 -37.98
C VAL A 198 -28.66 -3.70 -38.64
N ASP A 199 -28.73 -2.51 -39.26
CA ASP A 199 -29.93 -2.04 -39.97
C ASP A 199 -30.30 -2.96 -41.15
N GLU A 200 -29.31 -3.35 -41.96
CA GLU A 200 -29.51 -4.30 -43.07
C GLU A 200 -30.02 -5.63 -42.58
N PHE A 201 -29.46 -6.17 -41.50
CA PHE A 201 -29.93 -7.41 -40.88
C PHE A 201 -31.36 -7.29 -40.38
N LEU A 202 -31.73 -6.21 -39.69
CA LEU A 202 -33.07 -6.01 -39.14
C LEU A 202 -34.11 -5.78 -40.24
N ILE A 203 -33.76 -5.06 -41.31
CA ILE A 203 -34.63 -4.84 -42.47
C ILE A 203 -34.85 -6.16 -43.28
N GLY A 204 -33.79 -6.97 -43.35
CA GLY A 204 -33.83 -8.26 -44.07
C GLY A 204 -34.56 -9.39 -43.35
N LEU A 205 -34.99 -9.16 -42.08
CA LEU A 205 -35.65 -10.22 -41.29
C LEU A 205 -36.98 -10.68 -41.93
N PRO A 206 -37.19 -11.98 -42.07
CA PRO A 206 -38.50 -12.52 -42.39
C PRO A 206 -39.52 -12.12 -41.30
N GLY A 207 -40.73 -11.74 -41.72
CA GLY A 207 -41.73 -11.22 -40.78
C GLY A 207 -42.08 -12.15 -39.62
N GLU A 208 -41.96 -13.46 -39.83
CA GLU A 208 -42.18 -14.51 -38.83
C GLU A 208 -41.00 -14.64 -37.82
N LYS A 209 -39.82 -14.06 -38.10
CA LYS A 209 -38.63 -14.14 -37.24
C LYS A 209 -38.42 -12.87 -36.38
N THR A 210 -39.21 -11.83 -36.61
CA THR A 210 -39.08 -10.57 -35.89
C THR A 210 -39.29 -10.72 -34.37
N ASP A 211 -40.14 -11.65 -33.97
CA ASP A 211 -40.44 -11.92 -32.56
C ASP A 211 -39.31 -12.68 -31.84
N GLY A 212 -38.35 -13.20 -32.61
CA GLY A 212 -37.18 -13.90 -32.04
C GLY A 212 -36.04 -12.98 -31.60
N ILE A 213 -36.11 -11.68 -31.82
CA ILE A 213 -35.11 -10.71 -31.31
C ILE A 213 -35.35 -10.46 -29.83
N VAL A 214 -34.34 -10.71 -29.03
CA VAL A 214 -34.39 -10.57 -27.57
C VAL A 214 -33.72 -9.30 -27.09
N SER A 215 -32.54 -9.00 -27.63
CA SER A 215 -31.76 -7.85 -27.21
C SER A 215 -30.82 -7.37 -28.32
N ILE A 216 -30.57 -6.08 -28.35
CA ILE A 216 -29.51 -5.48 -29.17
C ILE A 216 -28.62 -4.68 -28.19
N PHE A 217 -27.33 -4.95 -28.19
CA PHE A 217 -26.40 -4.28 -27.32
C PHE A 217 -25.04 -4.03 -27.95
N MET A 218 -24.24 -3.17 -27.34
CA MET A 218 -22.85 -2.97 -27.71
C MET A 218 -21.95 -3.64 -26.68
N MET A 219 -20.84 -4.22 -27.14
CA MET A 219 -19.84 -4.85 -26.29
C MET A 219 -18.44 -4.64 -26.92
N PRO A 220 -17.36 -4.55 -26.13
CA PRO A 220 -16.01 -4.51 -26.69
C PRO A 220 -15.74 -5.74 -27.56
N THR A 221 -15.33 -5.49 -28.80
CA THR A 221 -15.10 -6.53 -29.83
C THR A 221 -14.16 -7.64 -29.36
N ALA A 222 -13.14 -7.29 -28.54
CA ALA A 222 -12.17 -8.25 -28.04
C ALA A 222 -12.80 -9.40 -27.22
N PHE A 223 -13.93 -9.16 -26.56
CA PHE A 223 -14.59 -10.16 -25.70
C PHE A 223 -15.70 -10.96 -26.38
N ILE A 224 -15.93 -10.69 -27.64
CA ILE A 224 -16.95 -11.41 -28.42
C ILE A 224 -16.32 -12.67 -28.99
N ASP A 225 -16.99 -13.79 -28.82
CA ASP A 225 -16.67 -15.05 -29.48
C ASP A 225 -17.81 -15.43 -30.43
N GLU A 226 -17.61 -15.18 -31.71
CA GLU A 226 -18.60 -15.44 -32.78
C GLU A 226 -18.95 -16.93 -32.93
N ASN A 227 -18.07 -17.82 -32.47
CA ASN A 227 -18.23 -19.25 -32.60
C ASN A 227 -18.83 -19.93 -31.36
N ALA A 228 -19.02 -19.20 -30.28
CA ALA A 228 -19.54 -19.73 -29.03
C ALA A 228 -20.96 -19.23 -28.79
N SER A 229 -21.90 -20.16 -28.74
CA SER A 229 -23.31 -19.85 -28.41
C SER A 229 -23.51 -19.28 -27.00
N THR A 230 -22.50 -19.30 -26.13
CA THR A 230 -22.56 -18.86 -24.74
C THR A 230 -21.21 -18.35 -24.21
N GLY A 231 -20.21 -18.15 -25.06
CA GLY A 231 -18.84 -17.91 -24.61
C GLY A 231 -18.39 -16.48 -24.85
N ALA A 232 -17.70 -15.95 -23.88
CA ALA A 232 -16.93 -14.76 -24.03
C ALA A 232 -15.44 -15.09 -23.90
N LYS A 233 -14.61 -14.35 -24.61
CA LYS A 233 -13.15 -14.48 -24.52
C LYS A 233 -12.65 -13.91 -23.20
N SER A 234 -11.55 -14.46 -22.73
CA SER A 234 -10.85 -13.96 -21.57
C SER A 234 -9.38 -13.69 -21.88
N TYR A 235 -8.80 -12.74 -21.18
CA TYR A 235 -7.42 -12.31 -21.36
C TYR A 235 -6.76 -12.12 -20.01
N ASP A 236 -5.47 -12.45 -19.93
CA ASP A 236 -4.64 -12.07 -18.79
C ASP A 236 -4.02 -10.68 -19.06
N VAL A 237 -4.05 -9.83 -18.04
CA VAL A 237 -3.45 -8.49 -18.03
C VAL A 237 -2.39 -8.48 -16.95
N ASP A 238 -1.15 -8.23 -17.36
CA ASP A 238 -0.01 -8.18 -16.47
C ASP A 238 0.44 -6.73 -16.26
N ILE A 239 0.44 -6.29 -15.01
CA ILE A 239 0.93 -4.98 -14.60
C ILE A 239 2.18 -5.17 -13.74
N ASP A 240 3.25 -4.46 -14.06
CA ASP A 240 4.50 -4.56 -13.31
C ASP A 240 4.33 -4.01 -11.88
N LYS A 241 4.99 -4.65 -10.91
CA LYS A 241 5.06 -4.12 -9.55
C LYS A 241 6.09 -2.98 -9.48
N LYS A 242 5.72 -1.87 -8.88
CA LYS A 242 6.61 -0.74 -8.61
C LYS A 242 7.09 -0.79 -7.15
N VAL A 243 8.00 -1.70 -6.85
CA VAL A 243 8.53 -1.93 -5.49
C VAL A 243 10.00 -1.54 -5.32
N SER A 244 10.51 -0.72 -6.23
CA SER A 244 11.86 -0.15 -6.17
C SER A 244 11.91 1.15 -6.97
N ASN A 245 12.80 2.07 -6.60
CA ASN A 245 13.03 3.34 -7.30
C ASN A 245 11.75 4.16 -7.55
N VAL A 246 10.82 4.12 -6.59
CA VAL A 246 9.54 4.84 -6.66
C VAL A 246 9.77 6.35 -6.60
N TRP A 247 10.68 6.80 -5.74
CA TRP A 247 11.05 8.21 -5.62
C TRP A 247 12.37 8.49 -6.35
N LYS A 248 12.41 9.59 -7.12
CA LYS A 248 13.58 9.91 -7.99
C LYS A 248 14.83 10.30 -7.21
N THR A 249 14.66 10.99 -6.08
CA THR A 249 15.77 11.58 -5.31
C THR A 249 15.93 10.95 -3.93
N PHE A 250 15.15 9.93 -3.61
CA PHE A 250 15.13 9.28 -2.33
C PHE A 250 15.13 7.76 -2.46
N VAL A 251 16.08 7.13 -1.79
CA VAL A 251 16.14 5.68 -1.61
C VAL A 251 15.86 5.37 -0.15
N PRO A 252 14.72 4.73 0.17
CA PRO A 252 14.38 4.38 1.54
C PRO A 252 15.33 3.36 2.13
N HIS A 253 15.55 3.44 3.44
CA HIS A 253 16.26 2.42 4.21
C HIS A 253 15.35 1.25 4.60
N ASN A 254 14.05 1.49 4.63
CA ASN A 254 13.05 0.57 5.17
C ASN A 254 12.11 0.10 4.06
N ASN A 255 12.20 -1.19 3.68
CA ASN A 255 11.44 -1.73 2.56
C ASN A 255 9.93 -1.83 2.80
N LYS A 256 9.47 -1.72 4.04
CA LYS A 256 8.05 -1.64 4.36
C LYS A 256 7.33 -0.49 3.63
N ILE A 257 8.05 0.57 3.26
CA ILE A 257 7.49 1.71 2.53
C ILE A 257 7.00 1.35 1.12
N TYR A 258 7.46 0.22 0.56
CA TYR A 258 6.98 -0.32 -0.71
C TYR A 258 5.71 -1.15 -0.59
N THR A 259 5.12 -1.23 0.59
CA THR A 259 3.88 -1.97 0.86
C THR A 259 2.70 -1.04 1.12
N TYR A 260 1.49 -1.57 1.11
CA TYR A 260 0.28 -0.82 1.47
C TYR A 260 0.33 -0.33 2.94
N PRO A 261 -0.10 0.88 3.26
CA PRO A 261 -0.76 1.88 2.40
C PRO A 261 0.17 2.86 1.68
N TYR A 262 1.47 2.71 1.76
CA TYR A 262 2.44 3.71 1.27
C TYR A 262 2.69 3.61 -0.23
N ASN A 263 2.52 2.40 -0.81
CA ASN A 263 2.73 2.11 -2.22
C ASN A 263 1.83 0.93 -2.63
N PHE A 264 1.05 1.10 -3.71
CA PHE A 264 0.08 0.09 -4.16
C PHE A 264 -0.37 0.33 -5.59
N LEU A 265 -1.01 -0.67 -6.20
CA LEU A 265 -1.70 -0.53 -7.46
C LEU A 265 -3.15 -0.13 -7.20
N TYR A 266 -3.61 0.96 -7.82
CA TYR A 266 -5.00 1.36 -7.82
C TYR A 266 -5.62 1.00 -9.17
N CYS A 267 -6.74 0.32 -9.16
CA CYS A 267 -7.50 0.01 -10.36
C CYS A 267 -8.86 0.70 -10.30
N THR A 268 -9.29 1.28 -11.42
CA THR A 268 -10.62 1.88 -11.58
C THR A 268 -11.26 1.46 -12.88
N ASN A 269 -12.58 1.36 -12.88
CA ASN A 269 -13.37 1.12 -14.09
C ASN A 269 -13.76 2.43 -14.82
N LEU A 270 -13.21 3.57 -14.39
CA LEU A 270 -13.53 4.92 -14.91
C LEU A 270 -15.03 5.29 -14.85
N ALA A 271 -15.83 4.48 -14.17
CA ALA A 271 -17.28 4.68 -13.99
C ALA A 271 -17.65 4.90 -12.51
N GLY A 272 -16.68 5.32 -11.68
CA GLY A 272 -16.88 5.65 -10.27
C GLY A 272 -16.55 4.52 -9.30
N THR A 273 -16.12 3.35 -9.76
CA THR A 273 -15.64 2.26 -8.90
C THR A 273 -14.13 2.14 -9.01
N GLY A 274 -13.46 2.06 -7.86
CA GLY A 274 -12.01 1.84 -7.80
C GLY A 274 -11.63 1.04 -6.58
N THR A 275 -10.55 0.28 -6.68
CA THR A 275 -10.04 -0.60 -5.63
C THR A 275 -8.52 -0.54 -5.58
N SER A 276 -7.97 -0.54 -4.36
CA SER A 276 -6.53 -0.63 -4.14
C SER A 276 -6.10 -2.09 -4.04
N PHE A 277 -5.06 -2.44 -4.78
CA PHE A 277 -4.45 -3.77 -4.77
C PHE A 277 -3.03 -3.67 -4.21
N PRO A 278 -2.80 -4.03 -2.93
CA PRO A 278 -1.46 -4.15 -2.36
C PRO A 278 -0.57 -5.10 -3.15
N TYR A 279 0.65 -4.67 -3.49
CA TYR A 279 1.61 -5.48 -4.25
C TYR A 279 2.02 -6.76 -3.54
N GLU A 280 2.13 -6.70 -2.22
CA GLU A 280 2.53 -7.81 -1.35
C GLU A 280 1.53 -8.96 -1.32
N TYR A 281 0.30 -8.74 -1.74
CA TYR A 281 -0.71 -9.80 -1.82
C TYR A 281 -0.69 -10.60 -3.11
N PHE A 282 0.03 -10.15 -4.15
CA PHE A 282 0.28 -10.95 -5.34
C PHE A 282 1.51 -11.84 -5.13
N SER A 283 1.36 -13.15 -5.25
CA SER A 283 2.46 -14.11 -5.13
C SER A 283 3.35 -14.19 -6.38
N SER A 284 2.87 -13.69 -7.53
CA SER A 284 3.63 -13.59 -8.78
C SER A 284 4.50 -12.32 -8.81
N GLU A 285 5.50 -12.28 -9.69
CA GLU A 285 6.37 -11.10 -9.90
C GLU A 285 5.59 -9.88 -10.43
N LYS A 286 4.49 -10.13 -11.15
CA LYS A 286 3.58 -9.10 -11.68
C LYS A 286 2.23 -9.17 -10.98
N CYS A 287 1.49 -8.07 -11.05
CA CYS A 287 0.08 -8.03 -10.72
C CYS A 287 -0.70 -8.55 -11.93
N THR A 288 -1.11 -9.81 -11.91
CA THR A 288 -1.83 -10.46 -13.00
C THR A 288 -3.33 -10.42 -12.72
N PHE A 289 -4.09 -9.99 -13.72
CA PHE A 289 -5.56 -9.96 -13.68
C PHE A 289 -6.13 -10.76 -14.84
N LEU A 290 -7.20 -11.48 -14.59
CA LEU A 290 -8.05 -12.08 -15.62
C LEU A 290 -9.15 -11.09 -15.99
N MET A 291 -9.21 -10.65 -17.24
CA MET A 291 -10.37 -9.95 -17.81
C MET A 291 -11.21 -10.96 -18.57
N ALA A 292 -12.46 -11.11 -18.18
CA ALA A 292 -13.40 -12.02 -18.83
C ALA A 292 -14.69 -11.27 -19.18
N GLY A 293 -15.12 -11.42 -20.43
CA GLY A 293 -16.43 -10.92 -20.85
C GLY A 293 -17.55 -11.89 -20.48
N ASP A 294 -18.77 -11.37 -20.35
CA ASP A 294 -20.00 -12.15 -20.27
C ASP A 294 -20.93 -11.69 -21.40
N MET A 295 -21.11 -12.55 -22.42
CA MET A 295 -22.04 -12.33 -23.52
C MET A 295 -23.44 -12.75 -23.08
N SER A 296 -24.12 -11.89 -22.41
CA SER A 296 -25.53 -12.06 -22.02
C SER A 296 -26.35 -10.87 -22.53
N CYS A 297 -27.68 -10.94 -22.34
CA CYS A 297 -28.54 -9.80 -22.68
C CYS A 297 -28.22 -8.54 -21.83
N ASN A 298 -27.40 -8.65 -20.81
CA ASN A 298 -26.83 -7.55 -20.03
C ASN A 298 -25.31 -7.76 -19.94
N PRO A 299 -24.53 -7.40 -20.96
CA PRO A 299 -23.14 -7.73 -21.06
C PRO A 299 -22.30 -7.05 -19.98
N GLU A 300 -21.36 -7.79 -19.43
CA GLU A 300 -20.43 -7.33 -18.42
C GLU A 300 -19.01 -7.79 -18.74
N ILE A 301 -18.01 -7.05 -18.25
CA ILE A 301 -16.62 -7.46 -18.24
C ILE A 301 -16.16 -7.52 -16.80
N LEU A 302 -15.66 -8.66 -16.40
CA LEU A 302 -15.10 -8.89 -15.09
C LEU A 302 -13.57 -8.73 -15.14
N LEU A 303 -13.02 -8.07 -14.15
CA LEU A 303 -11.60 -8.04 -13.85
C LEU A 303 -11.38 -8.74 -12.52
N VAL A 304 -10.59 -9.82 -12.53
CA VAL A 304 -10.37 -10.68 -11.37
C VAL A 304 -8.87 -10.80 -11.11
N PRO A 305 -8.36 -10.44 -9.93
CA PRO A 305 -6.94 -10.58 -9.63
C PRO A 305 -6.58 -12.08 -9.49
N LYS A 306 -5.45 -12.47 -10.10
CA LYS A 306 -4.88 -13.82 -10.07
C LYS A 306 -3.73 -13.89 -9.08
N ASN A 307 -3.55 -15.06 -8.45
CA ASN A 307 -2.51 -15.30 -7.46
C ASN A 307 -2.47 -14.22 -6.35
N TYR A 308 -3.66 -13.79 -5.93
CA TYR A 308 -3.87 -12.70 -5.00
C TYR A 308 -4.47 -13.22 -3.69
N LYS A 309 -3.84 -12.87 -2.55
CA LYS A 309 -4.21 -13.35 -1.20
C LYS A 309 -4.26 -14.89 -1.11
N GLY A 310 -3.34 -15.57 -1.82
CA GLY A 310 -3.25 -17.03 -1.82
C GLY A 310 -4.31 -17.76 -2.66
N VAL A 311 -5.10 -17.04 -3.47
CA VAL A 311 -6.14 -17.59 -4.32
C VAL A 311 -5.74 -17.46 -5.79
N ILE A 312 -5.88 -18.52 -6.58
CA ILE A 312 -5.51 -18.55 -8.01
C ILE A 312 -6.30 -17.51 -8.81
N ALA A 313 -7.62 -17.41 -8.59
CA ALA A 313 -8.48 -16.36 -9.15
C ALA A 313 -9.42 -15.87 -8.04
N ASN A 314 -9.20 -14.65 -7.56
CA ASN A 314 -9.92 -14.14 -6.39
C ASN A 314 -11.18 -13.38 -6.79
N TYR A 315 -12.28 -14.10 -6.96
CA TYR A 315 -13.58 -13.52 -7.33
C TYR A 315 -14.21 -12.62 -6.26
N ASN A 316 -13.74 -12.68 -5.02
CA ASN A 316 -14.23 -11.77 -3.96
C ASN A 316 -13.70 -10.34 -4.15
N GLU A 317 -12.59 -10.19 -4.85
CA GLU A 317 -11.95 -8.89 -5.14
C GLU A 317 -12.17 -8.46 -6.60
N LYS A 318 -13.19 -9.03 -7.27
CA LYS A 318 -13.52 -8.69 -8.66
C LYS A 318 -13.98 -7.25 -8.81
N MET A 319 -13.66 -6.67 -9.95
CA MET A 319 -14.26 -5.43 -10.43
C MET A 319 -15.10 -5.71 -11.67
N THR A 320 -16.15 -4.94 -11.86
CA THR A 320 -17.07 -5.12 -12.99
C THR A 320 -17.13 -3.86 -13.83
N LEU A 321 -17.11 -4.04 -15.13
CA LEU A 321 -17.41 -3.02 -16.11
C LEU A 321 -18.73 -3.41 -16.77
N SER A 322 -19.80 -2.69 -16.47
CA SER A 322 -21.17 -2.97 -16.91
C SER A 322 -21.84 -1.71 -17.45
N GLY A 323 -23.11 -1.81 -17.81
CA GLY A 323 -23.89 -0.70 -18.33
C GLY A 323 -23.46 -0.31 -19.74
N PHE A 324 -23.19 -1.31 -20.59
CA PHE A 324 -23.05 -1.09 -22.02
C PHE A 324 -24.41 -0.70 -22.62
N PRO A 325 -24.43 0.11 -23.69
CA PRO A 325 -25.68 0.48 -24.36
C PRO A 325 -26.44 -0.76 -24.83
N GLN A 326 -27.70 -0.86 -24.47
CA GLN A 326 -28.54 -1.99 -24.82
C GLN A 326 -30.00 -1.61 -24.97
N CYS A 327 -30.72 -2.40 -25.76
CA CYS A 327 -32.16 -2.39 -25.87
C CYS A 327 -32.65 -3.85 -25.82
N SER A 328 -33.60 -4.16 -24.98
CA SER A 328 -34.16 -5.49 -24.81
C SER A 328 -35.69 -5.45 -24.87
N TRP A 329 -36.29 -6.53 -25.38
CA TRP A 329 -37.73 -6.70 -25.50
C TRP A 329 -38.17 -7.96 -24.78
N THR A 330 -39.38 -7.88 -24.25
CA THR A 330 -40.09 -9.06 -23.70
C THR A 330 -41.30 -9.33 -24.61
N THR A 331 -41.43 -10.57 -25.06
CA THR A 331 -42.53 -10.98 -25.95
C THR A 331 -42.62 -10.20 -27.27
N ASP A 332 -43.76 -10.14 -27.92
CA ASP A 332 -43.99 -9.57 -29.26
C ASP A 332 -43.77 -8.05 -29.41
N SER A 333 -43.16 -7.42 -28.43
CA SER A 333 -42.96 -5.97 -28.40
C SER A 333 -41.98 -5.47 -29.46
N PHE A 334 -40.97 -6.27 -29.86
CA PHE A 334 -40.04 -5.89 -30.91
C PHE A 334 -40.75 -5.76 -32.27
N LYS A 335 -41.62 -6.69 -32.61
CA LYS A 335 -42.41 -6.64 -33.83
C LYS A 335 -43.35 -5.45 -33.89
N ALA A 336 -44.05 -5.17 -32.80
CA ALA A 336 -44.90 -4.03 -32.65
C ALA A 336 -44.13 -2.69 -32.80
N TRP A 337 -42.95 -2.61 -32.23
CA TRP A 337 -42.05 -1.44 -32.32
C TRP A 337 -41.53 -1.28 -33.73
N LEU A 338 -41.11 -2.35 -34.41
CA LEU A 338 -40.62 -2.35 -35.77
C LEU A 338 -41.72 -1.95 -36.76
N ALA A 339 -42.96 -2.44 -36.59
CA ALA A 339 -44.11 -2.15 -37.45
C ALA A 339 -44.60 -0.68 -37.33
N GLN A 340 -44.32 -0.03 -36.22
CA GLN A 340 -44.73 1.39 -35.95
C GLN A 340 -43.79 2.44 -36.53
N SER A 341 -43.06 2.18 -37.61
CA SER A 341 -42.21 3.11 -38.34
C SER A 341 -40.79 3.31 -37.79
N ALA A 342 -40.26 2.37 -37.08
CA ALA A 342 -38.93 2.51 -36.50
C ALA A 342 -37.78 2.39 -37.51
N ILE A 343 -37.97 1.62 -38.62
CA ILE A 343 -36.87 1.29 -39.53
C ILE A 343 -36.25 2.53 -40.22
N PRO A 344 -37.01 3.46 -40.82
CA PRO A 344 -36.40 4.64 -41.45
C PRO A 344 -35.72 5.58 -40.44
N THR A 345 -36.24 5.63 -39.22
CA THR A 345 -35.68 6.48 -38.14
C THR A 345 -34.44 5.77 -37.56
N LEU A 346 -34.41 4.49 -37.52
CA LEU A 346 -33.31 3.66 -37.07
C LEU A 346 -32.07 3.86 -37.97
N ALA A 347 -32.24 3.66 -39.29
CA ALA A 347 -31.15 3.81 -40.25
C ALA A 347 -30.54 5.21 -40.23
N GLY A 348 -31.39 6.22 -40.20
CA GLY A 348 -30.92 7.63 -40.14
C GLY A 348 -30.20 7.97 -38.83
N SER A 349 -30.63 7.44 -37.70
CA SER A 349 -30.03 7.73 -36.41
C SER A 349 -28.73 7.00 -36.19
N THR A 350 -28.60 5.74 -36.58
CA THR A 350 -27.38 4.96 -36.50
C THR A 350 -26.28 5.54 -37.37
N MET A 351 -26.61 5.95 -38.59
CA MET A 351 -25.68 6.56 -39.53
C MET A 351 -25.14 7.91 -39.00
N SER A 352 -26.00 8.75 -38.46
CA SER A 352 -25.63 10.05 -37.85
C SER A 352 -24.72 9.85 -36.63
N GLY A 353 -24.98 8.85 -35.82
CA GLY A 353 -24.17 8.53 -34.63
C GLY A 353 -22.77 8.03 -34.96
N VAL A 354 -22.64 7.22 -36.00
CA VAL A 354 -21.33 6.70 -36.43
C VAL A 354 -20.46 7.79 -37.01
N ILE A 355 -21.00 8.66 -37.85
CA ILE A 355 -20.25 9.78 -38.44
C ILE A 355 -19.72 10.71 -37.33
N ASN A 356 -20.55 11.02 -36.33
CA ASN A 356 -20.13 11.84 -35.21
C ASN A 356 -19.11 11.14 -34.30
N TYR A 357 -19.24 9.82 -34.13
CA TYR A 357 -18.33 9.01 -33.35
C TYR A 357 -16.94 8.89 -34.01
N THR A 358 -16.87 8.53 -35.30
CA THR A 358 -15.61 8.38 -36.03
C THR A 358 -14.87 9.71 -36.20
N GLY A 359 -15.59 10.81 -36.48
CA GLY A 359 -14.99 12.14 -36.67
C GLY A 359 -14.39 12.74 -35.40
N LYS A 360 -14.86 12.32 -34.22
CA LYS A 360 -14.38 12.84 -32.92
C LYS A 360 -13.39 11.91 -32.18
N THR A 361 -13.30 10.64 -32.55
CA THR A 361 -12.35 9.71 -31.95
C THR A 361 -10.90 10.05 -32.23
N ASP A 362 -10.58 10.57 -33.41
CA ASP A 362 -9.22 10.99 -33.74
C ASP A 362 -8.76 12.19 -32.89
N VAL A 363 -9.67 13.13 -32.61
CA VAL A 363 -9.39 14.28 -31.73
C VAL A 363 -9.17 13.84 -30.29
N ILE A 364 -9.94 12.86 -29.79
CA ILE A 364 -9.81 12.34 -28.43
C ILE A 364 -8.54 11.51 -28.30
N GLN A 365 -8.22 10.69 -29.30
CA GLN A 365 -7.01 9.86 -29.29
C GLN A 365 -5.75 10.72 -29.34
N SER A 366 -5.75 11.80 -30.13
CA SER A 366 -4.64 12.76 -30.18
C SER A 366 -4.50 13.54 -28.87
N SER A 367 -5.59 13.92 -28.21
CA SER A 367 -5.54 14.61 -26.92
C SER A 367 -5.10 13.71 -25.77
N LEU A 368 -5.42 12.41 -25.80
CA LEU A 368 -4.97 11.41 -24.83
C LEU A 368 -3.47 11.11 -24.95
N THR A 369 -2.94 11.11 -26.19
CA THR A 369 -1.50 10.82 -26.42
C THR A 369 -0.60 12.02 -26.17
N THR A 370 -1.09 13.26 -26.39
CA THR A 370 -0.28 14.48 -26.24
C THR A 370 -0.10 14.94 -24.79
N SER A 371 -0.94 14.47 -23.86
CA SER A 371 -0.88 14.91 -22.46
C SER A 371 -0.17 13.92 -21.52
N ALA A 372 0.83 13.19 -22.04
CA ALA A 372 1.61 12.21 -21.26
C ALA A 372 2.36 12.78 -20.04
N THR A 373 2.36 14.10 -19.85
CA THR A 373 3.08 14.80 -18.77
C THR A 373 2.19 15.65 -17.84
N GLY A 374 0.88 15.63 -17.99
CA GLY A 374 -0.06 16.46 -17.21
C GLY A 374 -0.84 15.69 -16.15
N ASN A 375 -1.21 16.41 -15.11
CA ASN A 375 -2.03 15.97 -13.99
C ASN A 375 -3.29 15.20 -14.48
N TRP A 376 -3.53 13.99 -13.99
CA TRP A 376 -4.64 13.13 -14.42
C TRP A 376 -6.03 13.76 -14.18
N MET A 377 -6.17 14.65 -13.18
CA MET A 377 -7.40 15.43 -12.97
C MET A 377 -7.70 16.38 -14.15
N GLY A 378 -6.68 17.04 -14.71
CA GLY A 378 -6.84 17.85 -15.93
C GLY A 378 -7.22 17.01 -17.15
N ARG A 379 -6.86 15.72 -17.19
CA ARG A 379 -7.32 14.77 -18.21
C ARG A 379 -8.79 14.39 -18.04
N ALA A 380 -9.24 14.18 -16.80
CA ALA A 380 -10.63 13.87 -16.52
C ALA A 380 -11.55 15.03 -16.93
N ASP A 381 -11.16 16.27 -16.64
CA ASP A 381 -11.93 17.46 -17.03
C ASP A 381 -11.96 17.70 -18.54
N SER A 382 -10.84 17.47 -19.23
CA SER A 382 -10.81 17.59 -20.70
C SER A 382 -11.59 16.47 -21.41
N MET A 383 -11.59 15.26 -20.84
CA MET A 383 -12.43 14.16 -21.30
C MET A 383 -13.92 14.42 -21.04
N TYR A 384 -14.25 15.01 -19.87
CA TYR A 384 -15.63 15.33 -19.52
C TYR A 384 -16.21 16.40 -20.46
N SER A 385 -15.45 17.45 -20.77
CA SER A 385 -15.86 18.48 -21.70
C SER A 385 -15.97 18.00 -23.14
N ALA A 386 -15.09 17.08 -23.58
CA ALA A 386 -15.21 16.41 -24.88
C ALA A 386 -16.39 15.43 -24.90
N GLY A 387 -16.69 14.76 -23.78
CA GLY A 387 -17.81 13.87 -23.61
C GLY A 387 -19.16 14.51 -23.80
N ALA A 388 -19.37 15.68 -23.20
CA ALA A 388 -20.61 16.43 -23.31
C ALA A 388 -20.93 16.83 -24.79
N SER A 389 -19.89 17.06 -25.59
CA SER A 389 -20.07 17.38 -27.02
C SER A 389 -20.31 16.16 -27.92
N LEU A 390 -19.96 14.95 -27.43
CA LEU A 390 -20.17 13.67 -28.13
C LEU A 390 -21.52 13.02 -27.80
N GLU A 391 -22.13 13.41 -26.67
CA GLU A 391 -23.41 12.88 -26.23
C GLU A 391 -24.49 13.02 -27.30
N TYR A 392 -24.49 14.15 -28.03
CA TYR A 392 -25.37 14.39 -29.18
C TYR A 392 -25.08 13.48 -30.39
N GLY A 393 -23.85 13.02 -30.56
CA GLY A 393 -23.45 12.13 -31.66
C GLY A 393 -23.84 10.65 -31.47
N MET A 394 -24.14 10.27 -30.24
CA MET A 394 -24.47 8.89 -29.91
C MET A 394 -25.94 8.50 -30.07
N TYR A 395 -26.80 9.46 -30.39
CA TYR A 395 -28.21 9.15 -30.71
C TYR A 395 -28.36 8.23 -31.93
N GLY A 396 -27.30 7.98 -32.66
CA GLY A 396 -27.26 7.04 -33.76
C GLY A 396 -26.74 5.65 -33.44
N THR A 397 -26.35 5.40 -32.17
CA THR A 397 -25.98 4.04 -31.71
C THR A 397 -27.22 3.27 -31.23
N VAL A 398 -27.05 1.98 -30.95
CA VAL A 398 -28.11 1.16 -30.33
C VAL A 398 -28.72 1.86 -29.10
N ALA A 399 -27.91 2.56 -28.31
CA ALA A 399 -28.38 3.37 -27.19
C ALA A 399 -29.21 4.59 -27.66
N GLY A 400 -28.84 5.21 -28.77
CA GLY A 400 -29.58 6.31 -29.37
C GLY A 400 -30.93 5.89 -29.94
N LEU A 401 -31.08 4.65 -30.40
CA LEU A 401 -32.34 4.08 -30.83
C LEU A 401 -33.39 4.11 -29.71
N VAL A 402 -32.97 3.79 -28.51
CA VAL A 402 -33.85 3.84 -27.32
C VAL A 402 -34.19 5.28 -26.98
N ALA A 403 -33.23 6.19 -27.02
CA ALA A 403 -33.42 7.60 -26.66
C ALA A 403 -34.34 8.34 -27.66
N GLN A 404 -34.24 8.07 -28.96
CA GLN A 404 -35.16 8.63 -29.96
C GLN A 404 -36.57 8.03 -29.88
N GLY A 405 -36.65 6.74 -29.54
CA GLY A 405 -37.93 6.11 -29.23
C GLY A 405 -38.65 6.81 -28.06
N TYR A 406 -37.89 7.25 -27.06
CA TYR A 406 -38.42 8.02 -25.91
C TYR A 406 -38.95 9.43 -26.30
N GLN A 407 -38.35 10.07 -27.26
CA GLN A 407 -38.76 11.46 -27.66
C GLN A 407 -39.92 11.51 -28.62
N LYS A 408 -40.15 10.50 -29.46
CA LYS A 408 -41.20 10.51 -30.50
C LYS A 408 -42.33 9.51 -30.30
N TRP A 409 -42.07 8.44 -29.54
CA TRP A 409 -43.01 7.34 -29.37
C TRP A 409 -42.92 6.80 -27.95
N ILE A 410 -44.05 6.62 -27.31
CA ILE A 410 -44.12 5.89 -26.02
C ILE A 410 -43.66 4.44 -26.31
N LEU A 411 -42.50 4.05 -25.76
CA LEU A 411 -42.05 2.67 -25.79
C LEU A 411 -43.15 1.75 -25.22
N PRO A 412 -43.45 0.61 -25.86
CA PRO A 412 -44.38 -0.32 -25.27
C PRO A 412 -43.94 -0.69 -23.84
N PRO A 413 -44.85 -0.93 -22.90
CA PRO A 413 -44.49 -1.25 -21.50
C PRO A 413 -43.56 -2.46 -21.38
N GLN A 414 -43.47 -3.29 -22.40
CA GLN A 414 -42.63 -4.49 -22.47
C GLN A 414 -41.22 -4.23 -23.02
N ALA A 415 -40.92 -3.03 -23.52
CA ALA A 415 -39.59 -2.69 -24.00
C ALA A 415 -38.79 -2.00 -22.92
N HIS A 416 -37.58 -2.46 -22.65
CA HIS A 416 -36.66 -1.89 -21.69
C HIS A 416 -35.41 -1.42 -22.42
N GLY A 417 -35.05 -0.16 -22.24
CA GLY A 417 -33.84 0.40 -22.81
C GLY A 417 -32.92 0.92 -21.72
N ASN A 418 -31.63 0.71 -21.92
CA ASN A 418 -30.59 1.27 -21.09
C ASN A 418 -29.56 1.96 -22.00
N SER A 419 -29.49 3.27 -21.93
CA SER A 419 -28.45 4.02 -22.63
C SER A 419 -27.07 3.81 -22.01
N GLY A 420 -27.03 3.26 -20.82
CA GLY A 420 -25.80 3.01 -20.06
C GLY A 420 -24.99 4.30 -19.87
N ASN A 421 -23.69 4.16 -19.80
CA ASN A 421 -22.76 5.27 -19.87
C ASN A 421 -22.32 5.47 -21.33
N SER A 422 -23.25 5.94 -22.17
CA SER A 422 -23.07 6.06 -23.60
C SER A 422 -21.94 7.03 -23.98
N ALA A 423 -21.76 8.11 -23.21
CA ALA A 423 -20.65 9.03 -23.39
C ALA A 423 -19.29 8.33 -23.16
N ALA A 424 -19.17 7.52 -22.14
CA ALA A 424 -17.96 6.76 -21.85
C ALA A 424 -17.63 5.74 -22.95
N VAL A 425 -18.64 5.05 -23.48
CA VAL A 425 -18.47 4.15 -24.63
C VAL A 425 -18.03 4.90 -25.87
N ALA A 426 -18.68 6.03 -26.19
CA ALA A 426 -18.34 6.87 -27.34
C ALA A 426 -16.91 7.40 -27.28
N MET A 427 -16.44 7.78 -26.12
CA MET A 427 -15.08 8.25 -25.91
C MET A 427 -14.05 7.12 -25.78
N ARG A 428 -14.47 5.85 -25.86
CA ARG A 428 -13.62 4.67 -25.61
C ARG A 428 -12.92 4.70 -24.23
N ILE A 429 -13.50 5.41 -23.26
CA ILE A 429 -12.96 5.51 -21.90
C ILE A 429 -13.52 4.42 -20.97
N LYS A 430 -14.51 3.65 -21.44
CA LYS A 430 -15.05 2.54 -20.66
C LYS A 430 -14.08 1.38 -20.70
N ASN A 431 -13.16 1.38 -19.78
CA ASN A 431 -12.05 0.44 -19.66
C ASN A 431 -11.64 0.32 -18.19
N PHE A 432 -10.82 -0.65 -17.88
CA PHE A 432 -10.09 -0.69 -16.63
C PHE A 432 -8.79 0.10 -16.77
N ALA A 433 -8.54 0.99 -15.83
CA ALA A 433 -7.31 1.75 -15.74
C ALA A 433 -6.56 1.39 -14.47
N PHE A 434 -5.26 1.20 -14.60
CA PHE A 434 -4.37 0.91 -13.51
C PHE A 434 -3.45 2.10 -13.27
N MET A 435 -3.25 2.46 -12.01
CA MET A 435 -2.38 3.54 -11.59
C MET A 435 -1.47 3.07 -10.47
N HIS A 436 -0.17 3.27 -10.64
CA HIS A 436 0.78 3.07 -9.55
C HIS A 436 0.69 4.26 -8.60
N MET A 437 0.20 4.02 -7.40
CA MET A 437 -0.03 5.03 -6.37
C MET A 437 1.02 4.91 -5.28
N HIS A 438 1.61 6.03 -4.90
CA HIS A 438 2.52 6.10 -3.78
C HIS A 438 2.36 7.42 -3.03
N ILE A 439 2.85 7.48 -1.80
CA ILE A 439 2.89 8.71 -1.02
C ILE A 439 3.94 9.68 -1.58
N ARG A 440 3.78 10.97 -1.34
CA ARG A 440 4.79 11.98 -1.71
C ARG A 440 6.12 11.72 -1.01
N GLU A 441 7.23 12.08 -1.68
CA GLU A 441 8.58 11.87 -1.17
C GLU A 441 8.82 12.49 0.21
N GLU A 442 8.24 13.65 0.49
CA GLU A 442 8.35 14.32 1.78
C GLU A 442 7.80 13.48 2.95
N PHE A 443 6.61 12.85 2.76
CA PHE A 443 6.03 11.94 3.74
C PHE A 443 6.80 10.63 3.81
N ALA A 444 7.28 10.12 2.67
CA ALA A 444 8.10 8.93 2.61
C ALA A 444 9.37 9.08 3.46
N ARG A 445 10.06 10.22 3.39
CA ARG A 445 11.25 10.52 4.19
C ARG A 445 10.95 10.58 5.69
N ILE A 446 9.81 11.16 6.08
CA ILE A 446 9.40 11.25 7.49
C ILE A 446 9.10 9.84 8.03
N ILE A 447 8.36 9.04 7.29
CA ILE A 447 7.98 7.68 7.67
C ILE A 447 9.21 6.77 7.74
N ASP A 448 10.11 6.85 6.76
CA ASP A 448 11.36 6.10 6.74
C ASP A 448 12.22 6.44 7.96
N SER A 449 12.39 7.74 8.26
CA SER A 449 13.10 8.21 9.45
C SER A 449 12.43 7.77 10.76
N PHE A 450 11.11 7.63 10.79
CA PHE A 450 10.40 7.09 11.96
C PHE A 450 10.76 5.62 12.18
N TRP A 451 10.78 4.82 11.13
CA TRP A 451 11.18 3.41 11.24
C TRP A 451 12.66 3.23 11.54
N ASP A 452 13.51 4.12 11.05
CA ASP A 452 14.93 4.15 11.44
C ASP A 452 15.11 4.28 12.95
N LYS A 453 14.26 5.07 13.60
CA LYS A 453 14.32 5.29 15.04
C LYS A 453 13.62 4.21 15.86
N PHE A 454 12.45 3.79 15.43
CA PHE A 454 11.53 3.00 16.25
C PHE A 454 11.26 1.59 15.72
N GLY A 455 11.85 1.19 14.60
CA GLY A 455 11.60 -0.10 13.99
C GLY A 455 10.15 -0.31 13.57
N TYR A 456 9.75 -1.57 13.42
CA TYR A 456 8.41 -1.96 13.00
C TYR A 456 7.55 -2.48 14.16
N PRO A 457 6.23 -2.37 14.09
CA PRO A 457 5.35 -3.04 15.05
C PRO A 457 5.45 -4.55 14.89
N VAL A 458 5.61 -5.25 16.01
CA VAL A 458 5.72 -6.71 16.08
C VAL A 458 4.47 -7.31 16.72
N ARG A 459 4.02 -6.73 17.82
CA ARG A 459 2.78 -7.06 18.55
C ARG A 459 2.61 -8.55 18.83
N ARG A 460 3.66 -9.21 19.31
CA ARG A 460 3.64 -10.63 19.68
C ARG A 460 4.53 -10.91 20.89
N VAL A 461 4.25 -12.02 21.56
CA VAL A 461 5.09 -12.52 22.68
C VAL A 461 6.30 -13.23 22.09
N LYS A 462 7.49 -12.75 22.43
CA LYS A 462 8.79 -13.34 22.06
C LYS A 462 9.89 -12.79 22.96
N ILE A 463 11.08 -13.39 22.92
CA ILE A 463 12.27 -12.77 23.50
C ILE A 463 12.62 -11.53 22.64
N PRO A 464 12.71 -10.32 23.24
CA PRO A 464 13.07 -9.14 22.50
C PRO A 464 14.44 -9.27 21.83
N SER A 465 14.53 -8.89 20.56
CA SER A 465 15.80 -8.91 19.85
C SER A 465 16.51 -7.57 20.00
N THR A 466 17.67 -7.56 20.60
CA THR A 466 18.45 -6.36 20.84
C THR A 466 19.47 -6.07 19.73
N HIS A 467 19.69 -6.98 18.76
CA HIS A 467 20.76 -6.85 17.77
C HIS A 467 20.56 -7.61 16.45
N ASN A 468 19.36 -7.74 15.96
CA ASN A 468 19.08 -8.54 14.75
C ASN A 468 18.97 -7.75 13.46
N ARG A 469 18.91 -6.41 13.50
CA ARG A 469 18.80 -5.61 12.28
C ARG A 469 20.14 -5.12 11.78
N PRO A 470 20.34 -5.02 10.45
CA PRO A 470 21.60 -4.55 9.86
C PRO A 470 22.00 -3.13 10.26
N HIS A 471 21.07 -2.26 10.66
CA HIS A 471 21.36 -0.85 10.87
C HIS A 471 21.08 -0.35 12.28
N TRP A 472 19.89 -0.56 12.83
CA TRP A 472 19.46 0.04 14.10
C TRP A 472 18.80 -0.98 15.00
N ASN A 473 18.94 -0.80 16.32
CA ASN A 473 18.57 -1.80 17.30
C ASN A 473 17.67 -1.21 18.38
N TYR A 474 16.47 -0.79 17.98
CA TYR A 474 15.43 -0.35 18.90
C TYR A 474 14.58 -1.54 19.35
N VAL A 475 14.20 -1.54 20.61
CA VAL A 475 13.21 -2.47 21.15
C VAL A 475 12.29 -1.76 22.14
N LYS A 476 11.00 -2.05 22.07
CA LYS A 476 9.98 -1.61 23.01
C LYS A 476 9.07 -2.79 23.36
N THR A 477 8.87 -2.98 24.66
CA THR A 477 8.03 -4.05 25.20
C THR A 477 6.80 -3.48 25.92
N VAL A 478 5.89 -4.37 26.32
CA VAL A 478 4.81 -4.09 27.24
C VAL A 478 4.81 -5.20 28.28
N GLY A 479 5.08 -4.82 29.53
CA GLY A 479 5.25 -5.80 30.61
C GLY A 479 6.50 -6.65 30.42
N CYS A 480 7.66 -6.00 30.26
CA CYS A 480 8.94 -6.64 30.08
C CYS A 480 9.20 -7.68 31.17
N ASP A 481 9.58 -8.88 30.77
CA ASP A 481 10.10 -9.89 31.69
C ASP A 481 11.60 -10.09 31.51
N ALA A 482 12.31 -10.24 32.64
CA ALA A 482 13.75 -10.40 32.66
C ALA A 482 14.17 -11.05 33.98
N HIS A 483 15.25 -11.79 33.94
CA HIS A 483 15.87 -12.41 35.12
C HIS A 483 17.38 -12.13 35.17
N GLY A 484 18.00 -12.31 36.34
CA GLY A 484 19.43 -12.09 36.51
C GLY A 484 19.83 -11.96 37.95
N SER A 485 21.14 -11.92 38.19
CA SER A 485 21.72 -11.82 39.54
C SER A 485 22.02 -10.34 39.89
N ILE A 486 20.96 -9.51 39.93
CA ILE A 486 21.03 -8.07 40.15
C ILE A 486 20.05 -7.61 41.22
N PRO A 487 20.23 -6.41 41.83
CA PRO A 487 19.29 -5.89 42.81
C PRO A 487 17.87 -5.74 42.21
N ALA A 488 16.85 -6.03 43.03
CA ALA A 488 15.44 -5.98 42.58
C ALA A 488 15.03 -4.59 42.08
N THR A 489 15.62 -3.51 42.61
CA THR A 489 15.39 -2.14 42.14
C THR A 489 15.95 -1.92 40.73
N ALA A 490 17.19 -2.37 40.48
CA ALA A 490 17.82 -2.30 39.18
C ALA A 490 17.05 -3.12 38.14
N MET A 491 16.63 -4.35 38.51
CA MET A 491 15.78 -5.19 37.65
C MET A 491 14.48 -4.49 37.24
N ARG A 492 13.82 -3.85 38.18
CA ARG A 492 12.60 -3.08 37.89
C ARG A 492 12.86 -1.93 36.93
N ASN A 493 13.95 -1.19 37.16
CA ASN A 493 14.33 -0.08 36.28
C ASN A 493 14.62 -0.57 34.85
N ILE A 494 15.38 -1.67 34.72
CA ILE A 494 15.68 -2.28 33.40
C ILE A 494 14.41 -2.72 32.68
N LYS A 495 13.46 -3.35 33.39
CA LYS A 495 12.14 -3.69 32.80
C LYS A 495 11.38 -2.44 32.33
N THR A 496 11.34 -1.39 33.15
CA THR A 496 10.68 -0.13 32.79
C THR A 496 11.36 0.55 31.59
N ILE A 497 12.69 0.52 31.51
CA ILE A 497 13.45 1.07 30.37
C ILE A 497 13.04 0.39 29.07
N HIS A 498 12.93 -0.94 29.05
CA HIS A 498 12.48 -1.67 27.86
C HIS A 498 11.00 -1.42 27.53
N ASP A 499 10.15 -1.23 28.54
CA ASP A 499 8.74 -0.86 28.32
C ASP A 499 8.58 0.59 27.78
N ASN A 500 9.51 1.49 28.10
CA ASN A 500 9.55 2.83 27.51
C ASN A 500 10.11 2.85 26.08
N GLY A 501 10.93 1.84 25.75
CA GLY A 501 11.64 1.74 24.48
C GLY A 501 13.06 2.27 24.55
N ILE A 502 14.00 1.49 24.02
CA ILE A 502 15.45 1.79 24.08
C ILE A 502 16.14 1.40 22.77
N THR A 503 17.10 2.23 22.35
CA THR A 503 17.99 1.93 21.20
C THR A 503 19.36 1.50 21.70
N TYR A 504 19.87 0.39 21.16
CA TYR A 504 21.23 -0.10 21.42
C TYR A 504 22.18 0.39 20.34
N TRP A 505 23.22 1.12 20.73
CA TRP A 505 24.23 1.64 19.83
C TRP A 505 25.52 0.84 19.92
N MET A 506 26.12 0.53 18.77
CA MET A 506 27.42 -0.13 18.71
C MET A 506 28.56 0.82 19.07
N ASN A 507 28.44 2.08 18.64
CA ASN A 507 29.44 3.12 18.89
C ASN A 507 28.81 4.25 19.70
N GLY A 508 29.27 4.42 20.93
CA GLY A 508 28.76 5.47 21.83
C GLY A 508 29.02 6.88 21.34
N ASP A 509 29.97 7.09 20.42
CA ASP A 509 30.26 8.42 19.85
C ASP A 509 29.35 8.78 18.68
N GLU A 510 28.56 7.81 18.19
CA GLU A 510 27.64 7.94 17.06
C GLU A 510 26.16 7.99 17.49
N ILE A 511 25.87 7.93 18.79
CA ILE A 511 24.50 8.00 19.32
C ILE A 511 23.75 9.18 18.70
N GLY A 512 22.55 8.88 18.14
CA GLY A 512 21.67 9.84 17.48
C GLY A 512 21.98 10.09 16.00
N ASN A 513 23.03 9.49 15.43
CA ASN A 513 23.33 9.61 14.00
C ASN A 513 22.79 8.40 13.23
N TYR A 514 21.54 8.47 12.81
CA TYR A 514 20.85 7.43 12.04
C TYR A 514 21.29 7.34 10.56
N LEU A 515 22.28 8.12 10.13
CA LEU A 515 22.86 8.00 8.78
C LEU A 515 24.00 6.96 8.72
N LEU A 516 24.49 6.52 9.89
CA LEU A 516 25.59 5.55 9.98
C LEU A 516 25.07 4.16 10.30
N ASP A 517 25.81 3.15 9.84
CA ASP A 517 25.49 1.75 10.15
C ASP A 517 25.73 1.45 11.63
N ASN A 518 24.67 1.08 12.34
CA ASN A 518 24.71 0.70 13.76
C ASN A 518 24.59 -0.85 13.93
N ARG A 519 25.13 -1.62 13.01
CA ARG A 519 25.08 -3.09 13.06
C ARG A 519 25.90 -3.62 14.22
N LEU A 520 25.25 -4.28 15.17
CA LEU A 520 25.94 -4.95 16.28
C LEU A 520 26.69 -6.17 15.76
N LYS A 521 28.03 -6.12 15.83
CA LYS A 521 28.91 -7.24 15.47
C LYS A 521 28.96 -8.23 16.62
N GLY A 522 28.54 -9.46 16.40
CA GLY A 522 28.87 -10.51 17.34
C GLY A 522 27.79 -11.48 17.79
N SER A 523 26.77 -11.74 16.98
CA SER A 523 25.98 -12.96 17.16
C SER A 523 25.57 -13.51 15.80
N SER A 524 26.31 -14.49 15.33
CA SER A 524 25.83 -15.43 14.32
C SER A 524 24.95 -16.46 14.99
#